data_e694e886763c167d038e9ea28d7ae1b0
#
_entry.id   e694e886763c167d038e9ea28d7ae1b0
#
_cell.length_a   1.000
_cell.length_b   1.000
_cell.length_c   1.000
_cell.angle_alpha   90.00
_cell.angle_beta   90.00
_cell.angle_gamma   90.00
#
_symmetry.space_group_name_H-M   'P 1'
#
loop_
_entity.id
_entity.type
_entity.pdbx_description
1 polymer ?
#
loop_
_entity_poly.entity_id
_entity_poly.type
_entity_poly.pdbx_seq_one_letter_code
_entity_poly.pdbx_strand_id
1 'polypeptide(L)'
;MGGRGIGSTEGMGICHSYAPDGRCISLLKILLTNYCLYDCQYCVNRVSSNVPRARFTAEEVVQLTLDFYRRNCIEGLFLSSGIIRDSDYTMEQVVEVARSLREDHDFRGYIHLKTIPDASDDLLARAGKYADRLSINVELPTTQSLHALAPEKDSAGIRRSMARLRVHIDNARDDARSAAQPSTATTSRPQTPPRRAAAPRFAPGGQSTQMIVGADATDDRTILTASATLYGSYRLRRVYYSAFSPIPDAARALPLAAPPMMREHRLYQADWLMRFYGFEHHEIVSAGDGMLDLDIDPKLAWALSHREKFPVDLNRAPKELLLRVPGLGVKTIERLLQTRRVRRLRLDDLSRLHVSLKKIMPFICVLDHHPGRTLDAADLAQRMRPPPAQGGLFDEREAAPMPAFHDASRPADPAPLTSDHGGPSSTSGSMDRPGTPARAAHPSVADVRATRESAARAWAALPDDKRVPFAAATPAPAQRGLFDDVPTRREAVTA
;
A
#
# COMPACT_ATOMS: atom_id res chain seq x y z
N MET A 1 -1.08 -18.84 -25.35
CA MET A 1 -2.02 -19.82 -24.77
C MET A 1 -2.29 -19.38 -23.35
N GLY A 2 -3.47 -18.79 -23.10
CA GLY A 2 -3.86 -18.35 -21.75
C GLY A 2 -3.98 -19.54 -20.83
N GLY A 3 -3.23 -19.54 -19.73
CA GLY A 3 -3.29 -20.54 -18.69
C GLY A 3 -4.67 -20.57 -18.06
N ARG A 4 -5.41 -21.63 -18.26
CA ARG A 4 -6.65 -21.95 -17.54
C ARG A 4 -6.27 -22.44 -16.13
N GLY A 5 -6.02 -21.48 -15.22
CA GLY A 5 -5.91 -21.76 -13.79
C GLY A 5 -7.22 -21.43 -13.09
N ILE A 6 -7.52 -22.11 -12.00
CA ILE A 6 -8.62 -21.73 -11.11
C ILE A 6 -8.15 -20.54 -10.29
N GLY A 7 -8.84 -19.40 -10.39
CA GLY A 7 -8.52 -18.15 -9.72
C GLY A 7 -7.78 -17.15 -10.61
N SER A 8 -7.93 -15.88 -10.28
CA SER A 8 -7.21 -14.75 -10.88
C SER A 8 -6.56 -13.95 -9.78
N THR A 9 -5.31 -13.55 -9.96
CA THR A 9 -4.61 -12.61 -9.06
C THR A 9 -4.86 -11.16 -9.46
N GLU A 10 -5.47 -10.93 -10.62
CA GLU A 10 -5.79 -9.60 -11.11
C GLU A 10 -7.19 -9.18 -10.68
N GLY A 11 -7.30 -8.02 -10.04
CA GLY A 11 -8.59 -7.37 -9.76
C GLY A 11 -9.48 -7.99 -8.69
N MET A 12 -9.00 -8.88 -7.85
CA MET A 12 -9.84 -9.58 -6.86
C MET A 12 -10.36 -8.72 -5.69
N GLY A 13 -9.95 -7.45 -5.57
CA GLY A 13 -10.42 -6.56 -4.50
C GLY A 13 -10.01 -6.98 -3.09
N ILE A 14 -9.19 -8.02 -2.94
CA ILE A 14 -8.67 -8.48 -1.64
C ILE A 14 -7.21 -8.02 -1.52
N CYS A 15 -6.91 -7.31 -0.44
CA CYS A 15 -5.55 -6.91 -0.10
C CYS A 15 -5.15 -7.48 1.26
N HIS A 16 -3.84 -7.55 1.49
CA HIS A 16 -3.30 -7.99 2.76
C HIS A 16 -2.74 -6.80 3.55
N SER A 17 -2.98 -6.79 4.85
CA SER A 17 -2.48 -5.78 5.78
C SER A 17 -2.03 -6.43 7.07
N TYR A 18 -1.20 -5.71 7.85
CA TYR A 18 -0.77 -6.20 9.16
C TYR A 18 -1.58 -5.53 10.26
N ALA A 19 -2.23 -6.35 11.08
CA ALA A 19 -2.91 -5.91 12.30
C ALA A 19 -1.88 -5.39 13.33
N PRO A 20 -2.32 -4.65 14.37
CA PRO A 20 -1.40 -4.16 15.42
C PRO A 20 -0.64 -5.26 16.17
N ASP A 21 -1.17 -6.48 16.20
CA ASP A 21 -0.56 -7.67 16.81
C ASP A 21 0.44 -8.40 15.88
N GLY A 22 0.65 -7.88 14.64
CA GLY A 22 1.59 -8.42 13.68
C GLY A 22 1.03 -9.53 12.77
N ARG A 23 -0.24 -9.95 12.93
CA ARG A 23 -0.86 -10.92 12.03
C ARG A 23 -1.11 -10.28 10.67
N CYS A 24 -0.90 -11.07 9.60
CA CYS A 24 -1.34 -10.72 8.26
C CYS A 24 -2.85 -10.97 8.17
N ILE A 25 -3.60 -9.98 7.73
CA ILE A 25 -5.07 -10.03 7.59
C ILE A 25 -5.48 -9.73 6.17
N SER A 26 -6.49 -10.44 5.69
CA SER A 26 -7.11 -10.21 4.38
C SER A 26 -8.23 -9.17 4.47
N LEU A 27 -8.20 -8.17 3.59
CA LEU A 27 -9.16 -7.07 3.59
C LEU A 27 -9.88 -6.97 2.25
N LEU A 28 -11.19 -6.79 2.28
CA LEU A 28 -11.93 -6.32 1.11
C LEU A 28 -11.50 -4.88 0.81
N LYS A 29 -10.79 -4.69 -0.31
CA LYS A 29 -10.39 -3.36 -0.77
C LYS A 29 -11.38 -2.87 -1.82
N ILE A 30 -12.15 -1.85 -1.49
CA ILE A 30 -13.24 -1.35 -2.33
C ILE A 30 -13.24 0.18 -2.39
N LEU A 31 -13.72 0.72 -3.50
CA LEU A 31 -14.08 2.12 -3.65
C LEU A 31 -15.59 2.28 -3.40
N LEU A 32 -15.98 3.20 -2.52
CA LEU A 32 -17.38 3.60 -2.39
C LEU A 32 -17.91 4.13 -3.73
N THR A 33 -17.08 4.91 -4.42
CA THR A 33 -17.36 5.38 -5.76
C THR A 33 -16.07 5.71 -6.52
N ASN A 34 -16.12 5.54 -7.84
CA ASN A 34 -15.09 6.06 -8.75
C ASN A 34 -15.50 7.39 -9.43
N TYR A 35 -16.67 7.96 -9.11
CA TYR A 35 -16.93 9.36 -9.40
C TYR A 35 -15.97 10.23 -8.57
N CYS A 36 -15.32 11.19 -9.24
CA CYS A 36 -14.43 12.12 -8.56
C CYS A 36 -14.55 13.50 -9.22
N LEU A 37 -14.53 14.55 -8.40
CA LEU A 37 -14.52 15.94 -8.88
C LEU A 37 -13.11 16.40 -9.23
N TYR A 38 -12.07 15.71 -8.72
CA TYR A 38 -10.68 16.09 -8.91
C TYR A 38 -10.10 15.52 -10.19
N ASP A 39 -9.19 16.30 -10.80
CA ASP A 39 -8.50 15.90 -12.03
C ASP A 39 -7.04 15.51 -11.78
N CYS A 40 -6.79 14.72 -10.73
CA CYS A 40 -5.45 14.22 -10.43
C CYS A 40 -4.89 13.43 -11.63
N GLN A 41 -3.86 13.96 -12.30
CA GLN A 41 -3.38 13.48 -13.58
C GLN A 41 -2.91 12.00 -13.57
N TYR A 42 -2.44 11.52 -12.42
CA TYR A 42 -2.01 10.12 -12.22
C TYR A 42 -3.16 9.15 -11.90
N CYS A 43 -4.41 9.63 -11.81
CA CYS A 43 -5.55 8.82 -11.39
C CYS A 43 -6.43 8.42 -12.57
N VAL A 44 -6.69 7.11 -12.71
CA VAL A 44 -7.62 6.61 -13.73
C VAL A 44 -9.05 7.12 -13.53
N ASN A 45 -9.43 7.47 -12.28
CA ASN A 45 -10.75 7.96 -11.91
C ASN A 45 -10.85 9.50 -11.88
N ARG A 46 -9.90 10.24 -12.47
CA ARG A 46 -9.96 11.71 -12.56
C ARG A 46 -11.21 12.16 -13.33
N VAL A 47 -11.65 13.38 -13.08
CA VAL A 47 -12.91 13.89 -13.67
C VAL A 47 -12.88 13.88 -15.21
N SER A 48 -11.73 14.17 -15.83
CA SER A 48 -11.53 14.18 -17.28
C SER A 48 -11.45 12.77 -17.91
N SER A 49 -11.42 11.70 -17.11
CA SER A 49 -11.33 10.33 -17.63
C SER A 49 -12.68 9.80 -18.11
N ASN A 50 -12.67 9.03 -19.21
CA ASN A 50 -13.85 8.42 -19.82
C ASN A 50 -14.19 7.03 -19.22
N VAL A 51 -13.60 6.64 -18.11
CA VAL A 51 -13.89 5.33 -17.49
C VAL A 51 -15.36 5.24 -17.03
N PRO A 52 -15.99 4.06 -17.14
CA PRO A 52 -17.34 3.85 -16.60
C PRO A 52 -17.40 4.19 -15.11
N ARG A 53 -18.44 4.90 -14.72
CA ARG A 53 -18.62 5.40 -13.35
C ARG A 53 -19.65 4.58 -12.61
N ALA A 54 -19.33 4.24 -11.37
CA ALA A 54 -20.21 3.50 -10.46
C ALA A 54 -20.11 4.04 -9.03
N ARG A 55 -21.16 3.80 -8.27
CA ARG A 55 -21.23 4.17 -6.84
C ARG A 55 -21.99 3.09 -6.08
N PHE A 56 -21.47 2.72 -4.94
CA PHE A 56 -22.18 1.95 -3.92
C PHE A 56 -22.90 2.90 -2.96
N THR A 57 -24.03 2.45 -2.41
CA THR A 57 -24.59 3.04 -1.19
C THR A 57 -23.82 2.53 0.03
N ALA A 58 -23.98 3.18 1.19
CA ALA A 58 -23.35 2.71 2.41
C ALA A 58 -23.84 1.29 2.79
N GLU A 59 -25.14 1.03 2.63
CA GLU A 59 -25.76 -0.26 2.92
C GLU A 59 -25.22 -1.37 2.01
N GLU A 60 -24.96 -1.09 0.74
CA GLU A 60 -24.38 -2.08 -0.19
C GLU A 60 -22.97 -2.47 0.22
N VAL A 61 -22.12 -1.50 0.64
CA VAL A 61 -20.77 -1.79 1.14
C VAL A 61 -20.84 -2.58 2.43
N VAL A 62 -21.74 -2.23 3.34
CA VAL A 62 -21.95 -2.96 4.60
C VAL A 62 -22.35 -4.40 4.31
N GLN A 63 -23.39 -4.60 3.49
CA GLN A 63 -23.88 -5.95 3.16
C GLN A 63 -22.79 -6.79 2.48
N LEU A 64 -22.09 -6.23 1.51
CA LEU A 64 -20.99 -6.90 0.81
C LEU A 64 -19.88 -7.31 1.78
N THR A 65 -19.49 -6.42 2.70
CA THR A 65 -18.47 -6.69 3.72
C THR A 65 -18.89 -7.84 4.63
N LEU A 66 -20.14 -7.82 5.12
CA LEU A 66 -20.66 -8.87 5.99
C LEU A 66 -20.75 -10.22 5.29
N ASP A 67 -21.15 -10.26 4.03
CA ASP A 67 -21.28 -11.49 3.26
C ASP A 67 -19.92 -12.14 3.00
N PHE A 68 -18.89 -11.36 2.63
CA PHE A 68 -17.54 -11.88 2.49
C PHE A 68 -16.92 -12.33 3.82
N TYR A 69 -17.21 -11.59 4.89
CA TYR A 69 -16.73 -11.92 6.23
C TYR A 69 -17.35 -13.22 6.76
N ARG A 70 -18.69 -13.38 6.63
CA ARG A 70 -19.41 -14.61 7.03
C ARG A 70 -18.94 -15.84 6.27
N ARG A 71 -18.54 -15.66 5.01
CA ARG A 71 -17.95 -16.72 4.17
C ARG A 71 -16.48 -16.95 4.46
N ASN A 72 -15.89 -16.27 5.43
CA ASN A 72 -14.47 -16.36 5.80
C ASN A 72 -13.50 -16.04 4.65
N CYS A 73 -13.93 -15.20 3.69
CA CYS A 73 -13.07 -14.76 2.58
C CYS A 73 -12.17 -13.59 2.99
N ILE A 74 -12.59 -12.78 3.97
CA ILE A 74 -11.89 -11.61 4.47
C ILE A 74 -11.96 -11.54 6.00
N GLU A 75 -11.01 -10.80 6.58
CA GLU A 75 -10.96 -10.47 8.00
C GLU A 75 -11.31 -9.01 8.27
N GLY A 76 -11.54 -8.22 7.23
CA GLY A 76 -11.90 -6.82 7.39
C GLY A 76 -12.14 -6.07 6.07
N LEU A 77 -12.33 -4.76 6.22
CA LEU A 77 -12.63 -3.82 5.13
C LEU A 77 -11.51 -2.78 5.00
N PHE A 78 -11.10 -2.48 3.76
CA PHE A 78 -10.34 -1.30 3.40
C PHE A 78 -11.19 -0.44 2.45
N LEU A 79 -11.77 0.63 2.97
CA LEU A 79 -12.65 1.50 2.21
C LEU A 79 -11.94 2.78 1.78
N SER A 80 -12.07 3.12 0.52
CA SER A 80 -11.66 4.38 -0.08
C SER A 80 -12.78 4.94 -0.98
N SER A 81 -12.63 6.18 -1.47
CA SER A 81 -13.61 6.81 -2.33
C SER A 81 -12.96 7.81 -3.28
N GLY A 82 -13.57 8.02 -4.46
CA GLY A 82 -13.47 9.27 -5.18
C GLY A 82 -14.22 10.36 -4.40
N ILE A 83 -13.97 11.64 -4.70
CA ILE A 83 -14.60 12.77 -4.02
C ILE A 83 -15.81 13.21 -4.85
N ILE A 84 -16.99 13.00 -4.28
CA ILE A 84 -18.27 13.42 -4.83
C ILE A 84 -18.80 14.63 -4.08
N ARG A 85 -19.33 15.62 -4.80
CA ARG A 85 -19.91 16.85 -4.27
C ARG A 85 -18.89 17.70 -3.50
N ASP A 86 -18.42 17.25 -2.34
CA ASP A 86 -17.40 17.89 -1.51
C ASP A 86 -16.73 16.86 -0.59
N SER A 87 -15.70 17.30 0.17
CA SER A 87 -14.94 16.42 1.05
C SER A 87 -15.75 15.91 2.22
N ASP A 88 -16.55 16.77 2.86
CA ASP A 88 -17.35 16.41 4.03
C ASP A 88 -18.46 15.44 3.68
N TYR A 89 -19.25 15.72 2.63
CA TYR A 89 -20.27 14.80 2.15
C TYR A 89 -19.72 13.41 1.83
N THR A 90 -18.54 13.38 1.19
CA THR A 90 -17.91 12.09 0.85
C THR A 90 -17.43 11.37 2.10
N MET A 91 -16.84 12.11 3.06
CA MET A 91 -16.37 11.54 4.30
C MET A 91 -17.50 11.05 5.19
N GLU A 92 -18.66 11.74 5.22
CA GLU A 92 -19.87 11.28 5.91
C GLU A 92 -20.30 9.88 5.44
N GLN A 93 -20.32 9.65 4.13
CA GLN A 93 -20.67 8.34 3.56
C GLN A 93 -19.67 7.24 3.98
N VAL A 94 -18.37 7.57 3.99
CA VAL A 94 -17.32 6.64 4.43
C VAL A 94 -17.44 6.32 5.91
N VAL A 95 -17.73 7.32 6.75
CA VAL A 95 -17.96 7.15 8.19
C VAL A 95 -19.21 6.35 8.46
N GLU A 96 -20.29 6.58 7.70
CA GLU A 96 -21.55 5.86 7.86
C GLU A 96 -21.39 4.36 7.65
N VAL A 97 -20.63 3.93 6.64
CA VAL A 97 -20.30 2.51 6.45
C VAL A 97 -19.64 1.92 7.71
N ALA A 98 -18.65 2.62 8.27
CA ALA A 98 -17.92 2.11 9.43
C ALA A 98 -18.77 2.13 10.70
N ARG A 99 -19.63 3.17 10.88
CA ARG A 99 -20.60 3.26 11.97
C ARG A 99 -21.57 2.09 11.92
N SER A 100 -22.22 1.90 10.79
CA SER A 100 -23.22 0.83 10.62
C SER A 100 -22.60 -0.55 10.84
N LEU A 101 -21.42 -0.82 10.31
CA LEU A 101 -20.71 -2.07 10.60
C LEU A 101 -20.51 -2.28 12.10
N ARG A 102 -20.10 -1.24 12.85
CA ARG A 102 -19.80 -1.35 14.29
C ARG A 102 -21.03 -1.36 15.17
N GLU A 103 -21.98 -0.44 14.93
CA GLU A 103 -23.11 -0.20 15.82
C GLU A 103 -24.34 -1.06 15.46
N ASP A 104 -24.66 -1.16 14.16
CA ASP A 104 -25.86 -1.86 13.72
C ASP A 104 -25.63 -3.38 13.57
N HIS A 105 -24.38 -3.79 13.27
CA HIS A 105 -24.03 -5.18 12.96
C HIS A 105 -23.00 -5.82 13.89
N ASP A 106 -22.54 -5.13 14.93
CA ASP A 106 -21.51 -5.61 15.89
C ASP A 106 -20.28 -6.22 15.19
N PHE A 107 -19.88 -5.66 14.05
CA PHE A 107 -18.77 -6.16 13.24
C PHE A 107 -17.44 -6.02 13.99
N ARG A 108 -16.74 -7.12 14.23
CA ARG A 108 -15.47 -7.21 14.98
C ARG A 108 -14.25 -7.27 14.07
N GLY A 109 -14.43 -7.37 12.75
CA GLY A 109 -13.34 -7.39 11.79
C GLY A 109 -12.58 -6.06 11.72
N TYR A 110 -11.45 -6.07 11.05
CA TYR A 110 -10.58 -4.90 10.92
C TYR A 110 -11.19 -3.88 9.94
N ILE A 111 -11.19 -2.61 10.30
CA ILE A 111 -11.65 -1.51 9.43
C ILE A 111 -10.50 -0.52 9.20
N HIS A 112 -10.11 -0.37 7.94
CA HIS A 112 -9.17 0.65 7.49
C HIS A 112 -9.92 1.64 6.59
N LEU A 113 -10.01 2.89 7.02
CA LEU A 113 -10.60 3.95 6.21
C LEU A 113 -9.51 4.84 5.60
N LYS A 114 -9.63 5.10 4.31
CA LYS A 114 -8.90 6.17 3.65
C LYS A 114 -9.72 7.44 3.79
N THR A 115 -9.25 8.34 4.63
CA THR A 115 -9.94 9.61 4.88
C THR A 115 -9.82 10.53 3.68
N ILE A 116 -10.85 11.34 3.49
CA ILE A 116 -10.88 12.34 2.42
C ILE A 116 -10.05 13.55 2.90
N PRO A 117 -9.12 14.07 2.08
CA PRO A 117 -8.43 15.32 2.35
C PRO A 117 -9.42 16.46 2.59
N ASP A 118 -9.08 17.37 3.47
CA ASP A 118 -9.88 18.55 3.82
C ASP A 118 -11.26 18.28 4.44
N ALA A 119 -11.54 17.03 4.84
CA ALA A 119 -12.71 16.73 5.64
C ALA A 119 -12.62 17.40 7.03
N SER A 120 -13.77 17.77 7.58
CA SER A 120 -13.88 18.44 8.88
C SER A 120 -13.30 17.58 10.02
N ASP A 121 -12.86 18.25 11.10
CA ASP A 121 -12.25 17.57 12.24
C ASP A 121 -13.23 16.63 12.95
N ASP A 122 -14.52 17.01 13.00
CA ASP A 122 -15.58 16.15 13.56
C ASP A 122 -15.69 14.82 12.79
N LEU A 123 -15.67 14.87 11.47
CA LEU A 123 -15.74 13.67 10.64
C LEU A 123 -14.48 12.79 10.79
N LEU A 124 -13.30 13.40 10.90
CA LEU A 124 -12.07 12.68 11.20
C LEU A 124 -12.12 12.03 12.58
N ALA A 125 -12.65 12.74 13.58
CA ALA A 125 -12.83 12.23 14.94
C ALA A 125 -13.83 11.06 14.96
N ARG A 126 -14.95 11.17 14.25
CA ARG A 126 -15.95 10.09 14.11
C ARG A 126 -15.35 8.87 13.41
N ALA A 127 -14.61 9.07 12.31
CA ALA A 127 -13.93 7.99 11.62
C ALA A 127 -12.99 7.20 12.54
N GLY A 128 -12.24 7.90 13.39
CA GLY A 128 -11.30 7.29 14.33
C GLY A 128 -11.96 6.42 15.41
N LYS A 129 -13.21 6.70 15.78
CA LYS A 129 -13.98 5.87 16.73
C LYS A 129 -14.28 4.49 16.16
N TYR A 130 -14.57 4.42 14.87
CA TYR A 130 -15.04 3.18 14.21
C TYR A 130 -13.91 2.42 13.51
N ALA A 131 -12.88 3.11 13.03
CA ALA A 131 -11.79 2.49 12.30
C ALA A 131 -10.67 1.97 13.21
N ASP A 132 -10.04 0.87 12.80
CA ASP A 132 -8.80 0.40 13.42
C ASP A 132 -7.60 1.17 12.91
N ARG A 133 -7.63 1.63 11.65
CA ARG A 133 -6.59 2.45 11.04
C ARG A 133 -7.19 3.51 10.14
N LEU A 134 -6.57 4.67 10.14
CA LEU A 134 -6.86 5.75 9.21
C LEU A 134 -5.67 6.00 8.29
N SER A 135 -5.94 6.39 7.05
CA SER A 135 -4.88 6.82 6.13
C SER A 135 -5.29 8.08 5.37
N ILE A 136 -4.35 9.01 5.28
CA ILE A 136 -4.44 10.18 4.41
C ILE A 136 -3.29 10.08 3.43
N ASN A 137 -3.57 10.08 2.13
CA ASN A 137 -2.52 10.01 1.13
C ASN A 137 -1.86 11.37 0.94
N VAL A 138 -0.53 11.41 1.00
CA VAL A 138 0.24 12.56 0.55
C VAL A 138 0.37 12.61 -0.96
N GLU A 139 0.12 11.49 -1.63
CA GLU A 139 0.13 11.22 -3.07
C GLU A 139 1.51 11.37 -3.69
N LEU A 140 2.15 12.53 -3.59
CA LEU A 140 3.45 12.81 -4.22
C LEU A 140 4.46 13.30 -3.17
N PRO A 141 5.77 13.07 -3.40
CA PRO A 141 6.80 13.35 -2.40
C PRO A 141 7.02 14.85 -2.16
N THR A 142 6.75 15.71 -3.15
CA THR A 142 6.98 17.15 -3.06
C THR A 142 5.69 17.95 -3.27
N THR A 143 5.64 19.15 -2.68
CA THR A 143 4.53 20.08 -2.89
C THR A 143 4.46 20.54 -4.36
N GLN A 144 5.61 20.70 -5.02
CA GLN A 144 5.69 21.09 -6.42
C GLN A 144 5.06 20.03 -7.32
N SER A 145 5.42 18.75 -7.13
CA SER A 145 4.85 17.64 -7.88
C SER A 145 3.34 17.51 -7.64
N LEU A 146 2.90 17.70 -6.38
CA LEU A 146 1.48 17.65 -6.05
C LEU A 146 0.70 18.75 -6.77
N HIS A 147 1.20 19.98 -6.74
CA HIS A 147 0.57 21.11 -7.43
C HIS A 147 0.53 20.90 -8.96
N ALA A 148 1.58 20.31 -9.54
CA ALA A 148 1.64 20.07 -10.97
C ALA A 148 0.69 18.94 -11.44
N LEU A 149 0.54 17.87 -10.65
CA LEU A 149 -0.18 16.66 -11.05
C LEU A 149 -1.55 16.48 -10.37
N ALA A 150 -1.86 17.26 -9.34
CA ALA A 150 -3.14 17.24 -8.63
C ALA A 150 -3.43 18.62 -8.04
N PRO A 151 -3.72 19.64 -8.87
CA PRO A 151 -3.81 21.04 -8.44
C PRO A 151 -4.94 21.30 -7.43
N GLU A 152 -5.97 20.46 -7.40
CA GLU A 152 -7.07 20.57 -6.43
C GLU A 152 -6.69 20.08 -5.02
N LYS A 153 -5.53 19.44 -4.84
CA LYS A 153 -5.07 18.94 -3.56
C LYS A 153 -4.15 19.93 -2.87
N ASP A 154 -4.53 20.36 -1.67
CA ASP A 154 -3.69 21.23 -0.82
C ASP A 154 -2.76 20.40 0.07
N SER A 155 -1.45 20.50 -0.18
CA SER A 155 -0.42 19.85 0.64
C SER A 155 -0.48 20.30 2.11
N ALA A 156 -0.81 21.57 2.37
CA ALA A 156 -0.94 22.09 3.72
C ALA A 156 -2.19 21.56 4.42
N GLY A 157 -3.32 21.45 3.72
CA GLY A 157 -4.56 20.82 4.20
C GLY A 157 -4.36 19.36 4.57
N ILE A 158 -3.70 18.58 3.69
CA ILE A 158 -3.32 17.18 3.97
C ILE A 158 -2.51 17.08 5.26
N ARG A 159 -1.47 17.93 5.42
CA ARG A 159 -0.61 17.94 6.61
C ARG A 159 -1.37 18.37 7.87
N ARG A 160 -2.28 19.34 7.79
CA ARG A 160 -3.16 19.74 8.91
C ARG A 160 -4.03 18.58 9.37
N SER A 161 -4.65 17.88 8.44
CA SER A 161 -5.49 16.71 8.75
C SER A 161 -4.69 15.58 9.38
N MET A 162 -3.45 15.30 8.91
CA MET A 162 -2.54 14.34 9.53
C MET A 162 -2.14 14.74 10.95
N ALA A 163 -1.90 16.05 11.20
CA ALA A 163 -1.56 16.57 12.52
C ALA A 163 -2.73 16.41 13.50
N ARG A 164 -3.97 16.72 13.08
CA ARG A 164 -5.18 16.51 13.88
C ARG A 164 -5.36 15.04 14.25
N LEU A 165 -5.25 14.14 13.28
CA LEU A 165 -5.33 12.70 13.55
C LEU A 165 -4.25 12.23 14.54
N ARG A 166 -3.03 12.78 14.45
CA ARG A 166 -1.98 12.49 15.43
C ARG A 166 -2.41 12.87 16.85
N VAL A 167 -2.96 14.08 17.04
CA VAL A 167 -3.42 14.55 18.34
C VAL A 167 -4.50 13.62 18.90
N HIS A 168 -5.53 13.29 18.11
CA HIS A 168 -6.58 12.39 18.55
C HIS A 168 -6.05 10.99 18.93
N ILE A 169 -5.11 10.43 18.15
CA ILE A 169 -4.50 9.13 18.41
C ILE A 169 -3.65 9.17 19.68
N ASP A 170 -2.87 10.24 19.88
CA ASP A 170 -2.00 10.37 21.06
C ASP A 170 -2.85 10.54 22.32
N ASN A 171 -3.89 11.40 22.30
CA ASN A 171 -4.84 11.56 23.41
C ASN A 171 -5.51 10.24 23.79
N ALA A 172 -6.05 9.50 22.84
CA ALA A 172 -6.69 8.21 23.11
C ALA A 172 -5.72 7.16 23.68
N ARG A 173 -4.44 7.22 23.32
CA ARG A 173 -3.41 6.35 23.93
C ARG A 173 -3.09 6.74 25.36
N ASP A 174 -3.02 8.03 25.65
CA ASP A 174 -2.74 8.52 26.99
C ASP A 174 -3.93 8.26 27.91
N ASP A 175 -5.17 8.44 27.44
CA ASP A 175 -6.38 8.03 28.15
C ASP A 175 -6.38 6.52 28.48
N ALA A 176 -6.01 5.69 27.51
CA ALA A 176 -5.91 4.24 27.70
C ALA A 176 -4.82 3.85 28.72
N ARG A 177 -3.67 4.55 28.74
CA ARG A 177 -2.61 4.37 29.72
C ARG A 177 -3.06 4.77 31.11
N SER A 178 -3.72 5.93 31.23
CA SER A 178 -4.25 6.46 32.48
C SER A 178 -5.30 5.52 33.08
N ALA A 179 -6.18 4.97 32.24
CA ALA A 179 -7.18 3.98 32.65
C ALA A 179 -6.57 2.62 33.10
N ALA A 180 -5.38 2.28 32.60
CA ALA A 180 -4.69 1.03 32.94
C ALA A 180 -3.86 1.12 34.24
N GLN A 181 -3.56 2.32 34.75
CA GLN A 181 -2.82 2.49 36.01
C GLN A 181 -3.71 2.08 37.19
N PRO A 182 -3.21 1.22 38.12
CA PRO A 182 -3.95 0.92 39.35
C PRO A 182 -4.08 2.22 40.15
N SER A 183 -5.31 2.57 40.56
CA SER A 183 -5.50 3.70 41.49
C SER A 183 -4.83 3.38 42.80
N THR A 184 -3.88 4.18 43.23
CA THR A 184 -3.22 4.10 44.56
C THR A 184 -4.14 4.60 45.68
N ALA A 185 -5.45 4.58 45.49
CA ALA A 185 -6.39 4.89 46.56
C ALA A 185 -6.42 3.70 47.55
N THR A 186 -5.60 3.84 48.56
CA THR A 186 -5.64 3.08 49.81
C THR A 186 -6.96 3.41 50.50
N THR A 187 -7.92 2.50 50.55
CA THR A 187 -8.75 2.20 51.74
C THR A 187 -9.90 1.27 51.41
N SER A 188 -9.94 0.20 52.22
CA SER A 188 -11.11 -0.56 52.68
C SER A 188 -12.03 -1.31 51.67
N ARG A 189 -11.98 -2.65 51.83
CA ARG A 189 -13.01 -3.68 51.55
C ARG A 189 -13.26 -4.06 50.08
N PRO A 190 -13.19 -5.36 49.74
CA PRO A 190 -13.41 -5.81 48.37
C PRO A 190 -14.92 -5.81 48.03
N GLN A 191 -15.39 -4.69 47.56
CA GLN A 191 -16.57 -4.65 46.71
C GLN A 191 -16.09 -4.98 45.29
N THR A 192 -16.85 -5.84 44.62
CA THR A 192 -16.63 -6.18 43.19
C THR A 192 -16.22 -4.91 42.40
N PRO A 193 -15.05 -4.86 41.78
CA PRO A 193 -14.60 -3.64 41.13
C PRO A 193 -15.65 -3.30 40.07
N PRO A 194 -16.15 -2.05 40.01
CA PRO A 194 -17.04 -1.64 38.94
C PRO A 194 -16.31 -1.91 37.64
N ARG A 195 -16.98 -2.57 36.71
CA ARG A 195 -16.49 -2.85 35.35
C ARG A 195 -16.08 -1.50 34.79
N ARG A 196 -14.76 -1.15 34.88
CA ARG A 196 -14.24 0.08 34.33
C ARG A 196 -14.64 0.14 32.87
N ALA A 197 -15.32 1.20 32.47
CA ALA A 197 -15.62 1.45 31.08
C ALA A 197 -14.31 1.36 30.30
N ALA A 198 -14.27 0.52 29.27
CA ALA A 198 -13.11 0.42 28.41
C ALA A 198 -12.81 1.81 27.85
N ALA A 199 -11.54 2.25 27.95
CA ALA A 199 -11.16 3.53 27.36
C ALA A 199 -11.59 3.59 25.90
N PRO A 200 -12.10 4.74 25.42
CA PRO A 200 -12.57 4.88 24.05
C PRO A 200 -11.43 4.52 23.08
N ARG A 201 -11.72 3.61 22.17
CA ARG A 201 -10.75 3.24 21.12
C ARG A 201 -10.77 4.31 20.04
N PHE A 202 -9.59 4.77 19.64
CA PHE A 202 -9.45 5.67 18.50
C PHE A 202 -8.31 5.18 17.62
N ALA A 203 -8.64 4.68 16.42
CA ALA A 203 -7.70 4.19 15.42
C ALA A 203 -6.47 3.48 16.03
N PRO A 204 -6.62 2.37 16.77
CA PRO A 204 -5.52 1.74 17.53
C PRO A 204 -4.36 1.28 16.63
N GLY A 205 -4.63 0.99 15.36
CA GLY A 205 -3.62 0.74 14.33
C GLY A 205 -2.86 1.98 13.86
N GLY A 206 -3.26 3.18 14.35
CA GLY A 206 -2.63 4.45 14.01
C GLY A 206 -2.94 4.95 12.61
N GLN A 207 -2.19 5.94 12.17
CA GLN A 207 -2.33 6.49 10.81
C GLN A 207 -1.21 6.02 9.87
N SER A 208 -1.52 6.00 8.58
CA SER A 208 -0.58 5.70 7.48
C SER A 208 -0.82 6.63 6.30
N THR A 209 0.10 6.60 5.35
CA THR A 209 -0.02 7.37 4.09
C THR A 209 0.44 6.52 2.92
N GLN A 210 0.14 6.98 1.72
CA GLN A 210 0.64 6.41 0.46
C GLN A 210 1.28 7.51 -0.37
N MET A 211 2.37 7.16 -1.04
CA MET A 211 3.14 8.03 -1.94
C MET A 211 3.34 7.29 -3.28
N ILE A 212 3.07 7.98 -4.36
CA ILE A 212 3.29 7.48 -5.72
C ILE A 212 4.75 7.72 -6.08
N VAL A 213 5.38 6.71 -6.67
CA VAL A 213 6.79 6.72 -7.06
C VAL A 213 6.91 6.64 -8.56
N GLY A 214 7.66 7.55 -9.16
CA GLY A 214 7.94 7.54 -10.59
C GLY A 214 6.81 8.12 -11.45
N ALA A 215 5.87 8.87 -10.88
CA ALA A 215 4.96 9.73 -11.65
C ALA A 215 5.63 11.02 -12.14
N ASP A 216 6.77 11.36 -11.54
CA ASP A 216 7.63 12.48 -11.89
C ASP A 216 9.11 12.08 -11.76
N ALA A 217 10.01 13.06 -11.96
CA ALA A 217 11.46 12.86 -11.90
C ALA A 217 12.04 12.89 -10.47
N THR A 218 11.19 12.86 -9.42
CA THR A 218 11.66 12.89 -8.03
C THR A 218 12.56 11.70 -7.71
N ASP A 219 13.72 11.97 -7.15
CA ASP A 219 14.71 10.98 -6.74
C ASP A 219 14.35 10.27 -5.43
N ASP A 220 14.99 9.14 -5.16
CA ASP A 220 14.71 8.31 -3.98
C ASP A 220 15.19 8.98 -2.67
N ARG A 221 16.22 9.83 -2.72
CA ARG A 221 16.69 10.63 -1.59
C ARG A 221 15.59 11.58 -1.12
N THR A 222 14.95 12.29 -2.04
CA THR A 222 13.84 13.19 -1.76
C THR A 222 12.63 12.43 -1.20
N ILE A 223 12.31 11.26 -1.76
CA ILE A 223 11.23 10.38 -1.29
C ILE A 223 11.50 9.93 0.15
N LEU A 224 12.71 9.47 0.47
CA LEU A 224 13.08 9.01 1.81
C LEU A 224 13.13 10.17 2.81
N THR A 225 13.57 11.36 2.40
CA THR A 225 13.54 12.57 3.22
C THR A 225 12.11 12.97 3.58
N ALA A 226 11.21 12.96 2.60
CA ALA A 226 9.79 13.20 2.83
C ALA A 226 9.20 12.15 3.79
N SER A 227 9.54 10.88 3.62
CA SER A 227 9.09 9.80 4.49
C SER A 227 9.60 9.94 5.92
N ALA A 228 10.87 10.27 6.11
CA ALA A 228 11.47 10.53 7.43
C ALA A 228 10.75 11.69 8.14
N THR A 229 10.49 12.78 7.43
CA THR A 229 9.71 13.92 7.94
C THR A 229 8.30 13.50 8.37
N LEU A 230 7.61 12.69 7.55
CA LEU A 230 6.26 12.20 7.85
C LEU A 230 6.25 11.30 9.11
N TYR A 231 7.22 10.40 9.26
CA TYR A 231 7.35 9.58 10.47
C TYR A 231 7.60 10.43 11.72
N GLY A 232 8.52 11.37 11.67
CA GLY A 232 8.86 12.24 12.80
C GLY A 232 7.71 13.18 13.16
N SER A 233 7.12 13.86 12.18
CA SER A 233 6.11 14.88 12.42
C SER A 233 4.73 14.32 12.78
N TYR A 234 4.31 13.20 12.18
CA TYR A 234 2.94 12.68 12.34
C TYR A 234 2.88 11.30 13.00
N ARG A 235 3.99 10.74 13.44
CA ARG A 235 4.07 9.39 14.05
C ARG A 235 3.36 8.33 13.22
N LEU A 236 3.54 8.37 11.90
CA LEU A 236 2.93 7.41 11.00
C LEU A 236 3.36 5.98 11.36
N ARG A 237 2.47 5.04 11.17
CA ARG A 237 2.79 3.61 11.28
C ARG A 237 3.49 3.10 10.04
N ARG A 238 3.15 3.65 8.86
CA ARG A 238 3.75 3.26 7.57
C ARG A 238 3.54 4.34 6.51
N VAL A 239 4.53 4.50 5.68
CA VAL A 239 4.44 5.09 4.35
C VAL A 239 4.36 3.93 3.35
N TYR A 240 3.35 3.92 2.49
CA TYR A 240 3.23 2.98 1.39
C TYR A 240 3.78 3.65 0.12
N TYR A 241 4.72 2.98 -0.52
CA TYR A 241 5.23 3.37 -1.83
C TYR A 241 4.44 2.61 -2.88
N SER A 242 3.98 3.30 -3.91
CA SER A 242 3.22 2.70 -5.00
C SER A 242 3.83 3.14 -6.31
N ALA A 243 4.40 2.21 -7.06
CA ALA A 243 4.90 2.50 -8.39
C ALA A 243 3.78 3.11 -9.24
N PHE A 244 4.11 4.18 -9.97
CA PHE A 244 3.18 4.75 -10.96
C PHE A 244 2.86 3.69 -12.01
N SER A 245 1.59 3.53 -12.30
CA SER A 245 1.12 2.67 -13.39
C SER A 245 0.58 3.57 -14.49
N PRO A 246 1.07 3.46 -15.73
CA PRO A 246 0.53 4.22 -16.84
C PRO A 246 -0.98 4.01 -16.99
N ILE A 247 -1.69 5.07 -17.23
CA ILE A 247 -3.15 5.09 -17.37
C ILE A 247 -3.55 5.46 -18.78
N PRO A 248 -4.72 5.02 -19.28
CA PRO A 248 -5.27 5.48 -20.57
C PRO A 248 -5.43 7.00 -20.56
N ASP A 249 -5.22 7.61 -21.72
CA ASP A 249 -5.36 9.07 -21.92
C ASP A 249 -4.56 9.91 -20.92
N ALA A 250 -3.35 9.44 -20.58
CA ALA A 250 -2.46 10.11 -19.62
C ALA A 250 -2.06 11.50 -20.14
N ALA A 251 -1.94 12.46 -19.22
CA ALA A 251 -1.39 13.77 -19.52
C ALA A 251 0.06 13.65 -20.00
N ARG A 252 0.50 14.54 -20.90
CA ARG A 252 1.86 14.56 -21.46
C ARG A 252 2.97 14.72 -20.39
N ALA A 253 2.62 15.24 -19.21
CA ALA A 253 3.54 15.40 -18.09
C ALA A 253 3.88 14.09 -17.37
N LEU A 254 3.11 13.02 -17.60
CA LEU A 254 3.33 11.73 -16.98
C LEU A 254 4.24 10.84 -17.83
N PRO A 255 5.07 9.99 -17.19
CA PRO A 255 5.86 9.00 -17.90
C PRO A 255 5.01 8.02 -18.69
N LEU A 256 5.49 7.61 -19.87
CA LEU A 256 4.83 6.60 -20.71
C LEU A 256 5.01 5.17 -20.17
N ALA A 257 6.00 4.94 -19.33
CA ALA A 257 6.33 3.64 -18.78
C ALA A 257 6.30 3.66 -17.24
N ALA A 258 5.94 2.54 -16.63
CA ALA A 258 6.06 2.36 -15.20
C ALA A 258 7.55 2.37 -14.77
N PRO A 259 7.87 2.89 -13.57
CA PRO A 259 9.22 2.72 -13.02
C PRO A 259 9.50 1.23 -12.79
N PRO A 260 10.77 0.79 -12.80
CA PRO A 260 11.11 -0.59 -12.49
C PRO A 260 10.50 -1.02 -11.13
N MET A 261 9.84 -2.18 -11.07
CA MET A 261 9.25 -2.71 -9.84
C MET A 261 10.27 -2.82 -8.70
N MET A 262 11.53 -3.08 -9.06
CA MET A 262 12.64 -3.14 -8.10
C MET A 262 12.84 -1.80 -7.35
N ARG A 263 12.53 -0.65 -7.95
CA ARG A 263 12.61 0.66 -7.29
C ARG A 263 11.67 0.73 -6.08
N GLU A 264 10.43 0.27 -6.23
CA GLU A 264 9.48 0.18 -5.12
C GLU A 264 10.00 -0.73 -4.01
N HIS A 265 10.53 -1.90 -4.36
CA HIS A 265 11.13 -2.83 -3.40
C HIS A 265 12.32 -2.21 -2.67
N ARG A 266 13.20 -1.47 -3.35
CA ARG A 266 14.35 -0.80 -2.72
C ARG A 266 13.91 0.31 -1.75
N LEU A 267 12.88 1.06 -2.11
CA LEU A 267 12.29 2.06 -1.20
C LEU A 267 11.70 1.41 0.06
N TYR A 268 10.99 0.29 -0.06
CA TYR A 268 10.53 -0.45 1.13
C TYR A 268 11.68 -0.98 1.98
N GLN A 269 12.76 -1.45 1.37
CA GLN A 269 13.96 -1.88 2.10
C GLN A 269 14.63 -0.70 2.83
N ALA A 270 14.76 0.45 2.18
CA ALA A 270 15.28 1.66 2.79
C ALA A 270 14.39 2.19 3.93
N ASP A 271 13.07 2.20 3.75
CA ASP A 271 12.09 2.52 4.79
C ASP A 271 12.27 1.62 6.02
N TRP A 272 12.49 0.33 5.77
CA TRP A 272 12.74 -0.65 6.84
C TRP A 272 14.02 -0.36 7.61
N LEU A 273 15.09 0.06 6.92
CA LEU A 273 16.35 0.46 7.56
C LEU A 273 16.16 1.67 8.47
N MET A 274 15.41 2.68 8.04
CA MET A 274 15.11 3.85 8.87
C MET A 274 14.31 3.47 10.12
N ARG A 275 13.29 2.63 9.98
CA ARG A 275 12.34 2.35 11.06
C ARG A 275 12.82 1.36 12.11
N PHE A 276 13.69 0.42 11.74
CA PHE A 276 14.03 -0.71 12.61
C PHE A 276 15.54 -0.91 12.79
N TYR A 277 16.39 -0.33 11.95
CA TYR A 277 17.83 -0.52 12.01
C TYR A 277 18.59 0.73 12.43
N GLY A 278 17.89 1.84 12.68
CA GLY A 278 18.49 3.09 13.11
C GLY A 278 19.36 3.76 12.03
N PHE A 279 19.01 3.58 10.75
CA PHE A 279 19.60 4.34 9.66
C PHE A 279 18.91 5.68 9.51
N GLU A 280 19.70 6.72 9.29
CA GLU A 280 19.18 8.02 8.88
C GLU A 280 18.97 8.04 7.35
N HIS A 281 17.93 8.75 6.89
CA HIS A 281 17.60 8.78 5.45
C HIS A 281 18.76 9.28 4.59
N HIS A 282 19.53 10.26 5.07
CA HIS A 282 20.65 10.86 4.34
C HIS A 282 21.85 9.92 4.18
N GLU A 283 22.03 8.93 5.06
CA GLU A 283 23.12 7.96 4.95
C GLU A 283 22.80 6.79 4.01
N ILE A 284 21.51 6.51 3.76
CA ILE A 284 21.08 5.42 2.87
C ILE A 284 21.38 5.79 1.40
N VAL A 285 21.14 7.05 1.03
CA VAL A 285 21.42 7.59 -0.32
C VAL A 285 22.35 8.79 -0.16
N SER A 286 23.62 8.53 0.11
CA SER A 286 24.61 9.55 0.44
C SER A 286 25.29 10.19 -0.78
N ALA A 287 25.40 9.48 -1.90
CA ALA A 287 26.14 9.93 -3.09
C ALA A 287 25.37 9.64 -4.38
N GLY A 288 25.85 10.19 -5.49
CA GLY A 288 25.30 9.97 -6.83
C GLY A 288 24.08 10.81 -7.15
N ASP A 289 23.24 10.32 -8.05
CA ASP A 289 22.03 10.95 -8.60
C ASP A 289 20.82 10.97 -7.65
N GLY A 290 21.00 10.52 -6.42
CA GLY A 290 19.90 10.42 -5.45
C GLY A 290 19.08 9.16 -5.55
N MET A 291 19.42 8.22 -6.43
CA MET A 291 18.70 6.98 -6.64
C MET A 291 19.29 5.82 -5.82
N LEU A 292 18.44 4.89 -5.42
CA LEU A 292 18.82 3.63 -4.82
C LEU A 292 19.36 2.67 -5.90
N ASP A 293 20.37 1.89 -5.57
CA ASP A 293 20.88 0.84 -6.45
C ASP A 293 19.81 -0.24 -6.65
N LEU A 294 19.48 -0.55 -7.90
CA LEU A 294 18.44 -1.53 -8.20
C LEU A 294 18.94 -2.98 -8.08
N ASP A 295 20.25 -3.21 -8.26
CA ASP A 295 20.83 -4.57 -8.27
C ASP A 295 21.09 -5.09 -6.84
N ILE A 296 21.49 -4.20 -5.92
CA ILE A 296 21.83 -4.57 -4.55
C ILE A 296 20.92 -3.88 -3.54
N ASP A 297 20.73 -4.53 -2.40
CA ASP A 297 19.88 -3.95 -1.34
C ASP A 297 20.55 -2.73 -0.68
N PRO A 298 19.77 -1.75 -0.17
CA PRO A 298 20.32 -0.50 0.37
C PRO A 298 21.28 -0.69 1.53
N LYS A 299 21.14 -1.75 2.34
CA LYS A 299 22.04 -2.03 3.45
C LYS A 299 23.41 -2.51 2.96
N LEU A 300 23.42 -3.34 1.92
CA LEU A 300 24.66 -3.77 1.27
C LEU A 300 25.32 -2.60 0.53
N ALA A 301 24.55 -1.78 -0.18
CA ALA A 301 25.07 -0.57 -0.84
C ALA A 301 25.75 0.36 0.16
N TRP A 302 25.10 0.59 1.31
CA TRP A 302 25.68 1.37 2.40
C TRP A 302 26.99 0.77 2.93
N ALA A 303 27.05 -0.53 3.18
CA ALA A 303 28.23 -1.19 3.69
C ALA A 303 29.41 -1.13 2.71
N LEU A 304 29.14 -1.23 1.41
CA LEU A 304 30.16 -1.09 0.35
C LEU A 304 30.69 0.33 0.25
N SER A 305 29.89 1.34 0.57
CA SER A 305 30.29 2.76 0.61
C SER A 305 31.01 3.15 1.91
N HIS A 306 30.90 2.33 2.96
CA HIS A 306 31.46 2.60 4.30
C HIS A 306 32.34 1.43 4.77
N ARG A 307 33.25 0.98 3.90
CA ARG A 307 34.12 -0.18 4.18
C ARG A 307 35.00 0.02 5.40
N GLU A 308 35.32 1.26 5.73
CA GLU A 308 36.11 1.64 6.91
C GLU A 308 35.46 1.26 8.25
N LYS A 309 34.17 1.01 8.26
CA LYS A 309 33.42 0.54 9.45
C LYS A 309 33.47 -0.98 9.63
N PHE A 310 34.08 -1.67 8.72
CA PHE A 310 34.15 -3.13 8.70
C PHE A 310 35.60 -3.61 8.71
N PRO A 311 35.87 -4.87 9.12
CA PRO A 311 34.93 -5.88 9.55
C PRO A 311 34.42 -5.65 10.97
N VAL A 312 33.18 -6.05 11.25
CA VAL A 312 32.54 -5.96 12.57
C VAL A 312 32.76 -7.26 13.35
N ASP A 313 33.35 -7.19 14.55
CA ASP A 313 33.49 -8.34 15.45
C ASP A 313 32.13 -8.66 16.11
N LEU A 314 31.49 -9.75 15.68
CA LEU A 314 30.17 -10.14 16.19
C LEU A 314 30.17 -10.51 17.68
N ASN A 315 31.34 -10.87 18.25
CA ASN A 315 31.48 -11.19 19.65
C ASN A 315 31.55 -9.95 20.54
N ARG A 316 31.95 -8.79 20.01
CA ARG A 316 32.24 -7.59 20.81
C ARG A 316 31.39 -6.38 20.42
N ALA A 317 31.02 -6.26 19.15
CA ALA A 317 30.35 -5.07 18.64
C ALA A 317 29.01 -4.79 19.36
N PRO A 318 28.67 -3.50 19.58
CA PRO A 318 27.36 -3.12 20.08
C PRO A 318 26.26 -3.40 19.04
N LYS A 319 25.00 -3.46 19.51
CA LYS A 319 23.82 -3.82 18.68
C LYS A 319 23.71 -2.92 17.44
N GLU A 320 23.99 -1.64 17.59
CA GLU A 320 23.91 -0.61 16.54
C GLU A 320 24.85 -0.94 15.37
N LEU A 321 26.08 -1.39 15.63
CA LEU A 321 27.02 -1.81 14.61
C LEU A 321 26.61 -3.15 13.96
N LEU A 322 26.08 -4.09 14.75
CA LEU A 322 25.53 -5.34 14.22
C LEU A 322 24.38 -5.09 13.23
N LEU A 323 23.53 -4.10 13.54
CA LEU A 323 22.43 -3.68 12.65
C LEU A 323 22.92 -3.12 11.31
N ARG A 324 24.17 -2.68 11.21
CA ARG A 324 24.80 -2.18 9.95
C ARG A 324 25.30 -3.31 9.05
N VAL A 325 25.52 -4.51 9.61
CA VAL A 325 26.11 -5.64 8.86
C VAL A 325 25.11 -6.17 7.83
N PRO A 326 25.47 -6.23 6.51
CA PRO A 326 24.61 -6.81 5.48
C PRO A 326 24.21 -8.26 5.80
N GLY A 327 22.96 -8.62 5.52
CA GLY A 327 22.48 -9.99 5.75
C GLY A 327 22.06 -10.33 7.19
N LEU A 328 22.30 -9.43 8.17
CA LEU A 328 21.81 -9.62 9.55
C LEU A 328 20.48 -8.88 9.74
N GLY A 329 19.44 -9.63 10.08
CA GLY A 329 18.13 -9.12 10.49
C GLY A 329 18.06 -8.83 12.00
N VAL A 330 17.09 -8.02 12.44
CA VAL A 330 16.88 -7.65 13.86
C VAL A 330 16.78 -8.89 14.73
N LYS A 331 15.90 -9.85 14.40
CA LYS A 331 15.73 -11.11 15.14
C LYS A 331 17.00 -11.96 15.19
N THR A 332 17.73 -12.03 14.07
CA THR A 332 19.01 -12.75 14.03
C THR A 332 20.02 -12.12 14.96
N ILE A 333 20.10 -10.78 14.98
CA ILE A 333 20.99 -10.04 15.89
C ILE A 333 20.62 -10.29 17.35
N GLU A 334 19.35 -10.29 17.71
CA GLU A 334 18.89 -10.59 19.06
C GLU A 334 19.33 -12.01 19.49
N ARG A 335 19.19 -13.00 18.62
CA ARG A 335 19.68 -14.37 18.87
C ARG A 335 21.20 -14.41 19.01
N LEU A 336 21.95 -13.71 18.16
CA LEU A 336 23.40 -13.61 18.26
C LEU A 336 23.84 -12.96 19.59
N LEU A 337 23.15 -11.89 20.00
CA LEU A 337 23.40 -11.22 21.26
C LEU A 337 23.15 -12.14 22.49
N GLN A 338 22.14 -12.99 22.43
CA GLN A 338 21.87 -14.00 23.46
C GLN A 338 22.94 -15.09 23.45
N THR A 339 23.29 -15.64 22.27
CA THR A 339 24.27 -16.71 22.14
C THR A 339 25.64 -16.28 22.61
N ARG A 340 26.11 -15.07 22.27
CA ARG A 340 27.44 -14.60 22.68
C ARG A 340 27.61 -14.35 24.16
N ARG A 341 26.52 -14.27 24.94
CA ARG A 341 26.58 -14.21 26.41
C ARG A 341 27.05 -15.53 27.05
N VAL A 342 26.77 -16.64 26.36
CA VAL A 342 27.06 -17.98 26.82
C VAL A 342 28.40 -18.50 26.27
N ARG A 343 28.67 -18.26 25.02
CA ARG A 343 29.88 -18.71 24.31
C ARG A 343 30.25 -17.80 23.16
N ARG A 344 31.53 -17.83 22.76
CA ARG A 344 31.98 -17.09 21.59
C ARG A 344 31.37 -17.64 20.29
N LEU A 345 30.91 -16.73 19.43
CA LEU A 345 30.32 -17.04 18.13
C LEU A 345 31.38 -17.53 17.14
N ARG A 346 30.99 -18.52 16.33
CA ARG A 346 31.74 -19.07 15.21
C ARG A 346 30.90 -19.01 13.92
N LEU A 347 31.50 -19.30 12.77
CA LEU A 347 30.77 -19.35 11.49
C LEU A 347 29.61 -20.38 11.51
N ASP A 348 29.79 -21.50 12.19
CA ASP A 348 28.76 -22.52 12.32
C ASP A 348 27.49 -22.01 13.01
N ASP A 349 27.61 -21.08 13.96
CA ASP A 349 26.48 -20.43 14.61
C ASP A 349 25.65 -19.59 13.63
N LEU A 350 26.32 -18.91 12.70
CA LEU A 350 25.65 -18.13 11.67
C LEU A 350 24.91 -19.04 10.67
N SER A 351 25.53 -20.16 10.31
CA SER A 351 24.89 -21.17 9.44
C SER A 351 23.60 -21.74 10.08
N ARG A 352 23.65 -22.07 11.37
CA ARG A 352 22.48 -22.56 12.14
C ARG A 352 21.36 -21.53 12.24
N LEU A 353 21.69 -20.24 12.21
CA LEU A 353 20.73 -19.16 12.19
C LEU A 353 20.25 -18.82 10.76
N HIS A 354 20.58 -19.65 9.77
CA HIS A 354 20.23 -19.47 8.37
C HIS A 354 20.74 -18.15 7.76
N VAL A 355 21.85 -17.62 8.28
CA VAL A 355 22.50 -16.43 7.70
C VAL A 355 23.26 -16.82 6.44
N SER A 356 23.10 -16.05 5.36
CA SER A 356 23.85 -16.26 4.13
C SER A 356 25.32 -15.91 4.33
N LEU A 357 26.19 -16.92 4.54
CA LEU A 357 27.61 -16.72 4.73
C LEU A 357 28.25 -15.96 3.56
N LYS A 358 27.84 -16.24 2.32
CA LYS A 358 28.34 -15.52 1.13
C LYS A 358 28.17 -14.00 1.23
N LYS A 359 27.03 -13.54 1.81
CA LYS A 359 26.76 -12.11 1.97
C LYS A 359 27.48 -11.47 3.14
N ILE A 360 27.71 -12.20 4.23
CA ILE A 360 28.16 -11.61 5.49
C ILE A 360 29.67 -11.70 5.67
N MET A 361 30.33 -12.76 5.19
CA MET A 361 31.75 -13.04 5.47
C MET A 361 32.71 -11.87 5.17
N PRO A 362 32.53 -11.07 4.11
CA PRO A 362 33.41 -9.93 3.87
C PRO A 362 33.35 -8.85 4.94
N PHE A 363 32.27 -8.79 5.72
CA PHE A 363 31.96 -7.67 6.63
C PHE A 363 32.12 -8.01 8.12
N ILE A 364 32.49 -9.24 8.46
CA ILE A 364 32.47 -9.69 9.88
C ILE A 364 33.78 -10.37 10.31
N CYS A 365 34.00 -10.34 11.64
CA CYS A 365 34.91 -11.25 12.33
C CYS A 365 34.12 -12.09 13.35
N VAL A 366 34.50 -13.37 13.47
CA VAL A 366 34.09 -14.27 14.54
C VAL A 366 35.33 -15.07 15.00
N LEU A 367 35.18 -15.99 15.96
CA LEU A 367 36.32 -16.70 16.55
C LEU A 367 37.19 -17.42 15.50
N ASP A 368 36.57 -18.00 14.48
CA ASP A 368 37.18 -18.83 13.43
C ASP A 368 37.16 -18.20 12.04
N HIS A 369 36.86 -16.88 11.94
CA HIS A 369 36.82 -16.18 10.67
C HIS A 369 37.27 -14.72 10.78
N HIS A 370 38.09 -14.30 9.82
CA HIS A 370 38.44 -12.91 9.55
C HIS A 370 38.51 -12.71 8.03
N PRO A 371 37.93 -11.64 7.45
CA PRO A 371 37.82 -11.46 6.00
C PRO A 371 39.15 -11.18 5.30
N GLY A 372 40.22 -10.83 6.06
CA GLY A 372 41.50 -10.48 5.51
C GLY A 372 41.42 -9.32 4.51
N ARG A 373 42.06 -9.47 3.36
CA ARG A 373 42.05 -8.47 2.28
C ARG A 373 40.78 -8.48 1.41
N THR A 374 39.82 -9.36 1.71
CA THR A 374 38.60 -9.48 0.88
C THR A 374 37.76 -8.20 0.93
N LEU A 375 37.76 -7.53 2.09
CA LEU A 375 37.00 -6.28 2.27
C LEU A 375 37.57 -5.14 1.39
N ASP A 376 38.91 -5.10 1.22
CA ASP A 376 39.62 -4.05 0.48
C ASP A 376 39.68 -4.32 -1.03
N ALA A 377 39.19 -5.50 -1.46
CA ALA A 377 39.24 -5.86 -2.87
C ALA A 377 38.40 -4.88 -3.72
N ALA A 378 39.02 -4.35 -4.78
CA ALA A 378 38.40 -3.36 -5.66
C ALA A 378 37.12 -3.90 -6.32
N ASP A 379 37.10 -5.20 -6.62
CA ASP A 379 35.99 -5.90 -7.28
C ASP A 379 34.93 -6.41 -6.30
N LEU A 380 35.04 -6.12 -4.99
CA LEU A 380 34.07 -6.62 -3.99
C LEU A 380 32.66 -6.25 -4.36
N ALA A 381 32.38 -5.00 -4.75
CA ALA A 381 31.05 -4.54 -5.13
C ALA A 381 30.49 -5.36 -6.30
N GLN A 382 31.30 -5.66 -7.31
CA GLN A 382 30.90 -6.47 -8.46
C GLN A 382 30.62 -7.93 -8.05
N ARG A 383 31.44 -8.53 -7.19
CA ARG A 383 31.23 -9.90 -6.68
C ARG A 383 29.98 -10.04 -5.82
N MET A 384 29.56 -8.95 -5.19
CA MET A 384 28.37 -8.93 -4.34
C MET A 384 27.08 -8.66 -5.11
N ARG A 385 27.16 -8.20 -6.35
CA ARG A 385 26.00 -8.06 -7.23
C ARG A 385 25.47 -9.46 -7.62
N PRO A 386 24.15 -9.63 -7.77
CA PRO A 386 23.61 -10.82 -8.39
C PRO A 386 24.16 -10.92 -9.83
N PRO A 387 24.38 -12.13 -10.35
CA PRO A 387 24.67 -12.28 -11.77
C PRO A 387 23.52 -11.62 -12.56
N PRO A 388 23.84 -11.00 -13.72
CA PRO A 388 22.79 -10.46 -14.58
C PRO A 388 21.77 -11.59 -14.84
N ALA A 389 20.50 -11.23 -14.77
CA ALA A 389 19.45 -12.18 -15.10
C ALA A 389 19.77 -12.75 -16.49
N GLN A 390 20.00 -14.04 -16.60
CA GLN A 390 20.08 -14.68 -17.91
C GLN A 390 18.73 -14.46 -18.55
N GLY A 391 18.65 -13.57 -19.55
CA GLY A 391 17.46 -13.45 -20.37
C GLY A 391 17.09 -14.83 -20.86
N GLY A 392 15.90 -15.32 -20.49
CA GLY A 392 15.43 -16.59 -21.02
C GLY A 392 15.37 -16.48 -22.54
N LEU A 393 15.64 -17.56 -23.23
CA LEU A 393 15.56 -17.67 -24.70
C LEU A 393 14.20 -17.17 -25.28
N PHE A 394 13.25 -16.79 -24.39
CA PHE A 394 11.89 -16.37 -24.69
C PHE A 394 11.51 -14.97 -24.15
N ASP A 395 12.46 -14.22 -23.55
CA ASP A 395 12.18 -12.91 -22.95
C ASP A 395 12.00 -11.77 -23.99
N GLU A 396 12.25 -12.03 -25.27
CA GLU A 396 12.00 -11.04 -26.33
C GLU A 396 10.52 -10.73 -26.59
N ARG A 397 9.58 -11.39 -25.89
CA ARG A 397 8.15 -11.19 -26.06
C ARG A 397 7.51 -10.17 -25.10
N GLU A 398 8.21 -9.69 -24.09
CA GLU A 398 7.65 -8.70 -23.14
C GLU A 398 7.79 -7.22 -23.58
N ALA A 399 8.51 -6.96 -24.66
CA ALA A 399 8.68 -5.61 -25.21
C ALA A 399 7.66 -5.22 -26.31
N ALA A 400 6.71 -6.08 -26.65
CA ALA A 400 5.65 -5.72 -27.58
C ALA A 400 4.57 -4.90 -26.86
N PRO A 401 4.19 -3.71 -27.39
CA PRO A 401 3.08 -2.96 -26.82
C PRO A 401 1.81 -3.82 -26.86
N MET A 402 1.10 -3.90 -25.75
CA MET A 402 -0.19 -4.56 -25.66
C MET A 402 -1.08 -4.08 -26.82
N PRO A 403 -1.66 -4.98 -27.62
CA PRO A 403 -2.60 -4.56 -28.64
C PRO A 403 -3.79 -3.86 -27.96
N ALA A 404 -4.16 -2.71 -28.50
CA ALA A 404 -5.33 -1.97 -28.06
C ALA A 404 -6.53 -2.93 -27.98
N PHE A 405 -7.24 -2.93 -26.86
CA PHE A 405 -8.49 -3.66 -26.71
C PHE A 405 -9.45 -3.19 -27.79
N HIS A 406 -9.61 -3.96 -28.86
CA HIS A 406 -10.71 -3.79 -29.77
C HIS A 406 -11.97 -4.31 -29.08
N ASP A 407 -12.90 -3.39 -28.89
CA ASP A 407 -14.26 -3.67 -28.43
C ASP A 407 -14.91 -4.69 -29.40
N ALA A 408 -15.05 -5.93 -28.93
CA ALA A 408 -15.67 -7.03 -29.67
C ALA A 408 -17.21 -6.95 -29.69
N SER A 409 -17.80 -5.81 -29.36
CA SER A 409 -19.27 -5.59 -29.30
C SER A 409 -19.84 -4.76 -30.46
N ARG A 410 -19.07 -4.47 -31.52
CA ARG A 410 -19.62 -3.87 -32.73
C ARG A 410 -20.04 -4.97 -33.72
N PRO A 411 -21.32 -5.07 -34.09
CA PRO A 411 -21.73 -5.98 -35.15
C PRO A 411 -21.14 -5.47 -36.48
N ALA A 412 -20.63 -6.42 -37.30
CA ALA A 412 -20.09 -6.13 -38.61
C ALA A 412 -21.15 -5.48 -39.50
N ASP A 413 -20.85 -4.32 -40.06
CA ASP A 413 -21.64 -3.69 -41.08
C ASP A 413 -21.63 -4.60 -42.37
N PRO A 414 -22.79 -4.83 -42.99
CA PRO A 414 -22.84 -5.62 -44.21
C PRO A 414 -22.18 -4.85 -45.39
N ALA A 415 -21.46 -5.60 -46.20
CA ALA A 415 -20.76 -5.10 -47.38
C ALA A 415 -21.73 -4.37 -48.37
N PRO A 416 -21.29 -3.30 -49.03
CA PRO A 416 -22.14 -2.58 -49.98
C PRO A 416 -22.31 -3.38 -51.28
N LEU A 417 -23.57 -3.62 -51.64
CA LEU A 417 -23.95 -4.08 -52.95
C LEU A 417 -23.84 -2.90 -53.94
N THR A 418 -23.07 -3.09 -54.98
CA THR A 418 -22.99 -2.21 -56.12
C THR A 418 -24.27 -2.31 -56.98
N SER A 419 -24.92 -1.20 -57.25
CA SER A 419 -25.76 -1.04 -58.47
C SER A 419 -25.79 0.41 -58.91
N ASP A 420 -25.40 0.59 -60.15
CA ASP A 420 -25.51 1.77 -60.97
C ASP A 420 -26.95 2.28 -61.11
N HIS A 421 -27.15 3.61 -61.20
CA HIS A 421 -27.81 4.37 -62.22
C HIS A 421 -28.22 5.79 -61.80
N GLY A 422 -27.71 6.76 -62.55
CA GLY A 422 -28.46 7.87 -63.11
C GLY A 422 -28.94 9.03 -62.23
N GLY A 423 -28.30 10.23 -62.46
CA GLY A 423 -28.69 11.52 -61.89
C GLY A 423 -29.97 12.12 -62.57
N PRO A 424 -30.20 13.45 -62.64
CA PRO A 424 -29.76 14.54 -61.76
C PRO A 424 -30.94 15.45 -61.30
N SER A 425 -30.68 16.40 -60.49
CA SER A 425 -31.14 17.81 -60.47
C SER A 425 -31.62 18.37 -59.12
N SER A 426 -30.98 19.46 -58.83
CA SER A 426 -31.48 20.80 -58.43
C SER A 426 -31.96 21.10 -57.02
N THR A 427 -31.20 22.01 -56.43
CA THR A 427 -31.59 23.32 -55.85
C THR A 427 -31.96 23.43 -54.34
N SER A 428 -31.32 24.47 -53.80
CA SER A 428 -31.70 25.37 -52.69
C SER A 428 -31.48 24.88 -51.24
N GLY A 429 -30.49 25.33 -50.58
CA GLY A 429 -30.32 26.57 -49.87
C GLY A 429 -31.05 26.61 -48.52
N SER A 430 -30.31 26.41 -47.42
CA SER A 430 -30.52 27.15 -46.18
C SER A 430 -29.34 26.91 -45.22
N MET A 431 -28.68 28.01 -44.87
CA MET A 431 -27.72 28.06 -43.75
C MET A 431 -28.48 27.90 -42.43
N ASP A 432 -28.05 26.93 -41.59
CA ASP A 432 -28.37 26.98 -40.19
C ASP A 432 -27.12 26.64 -39.35
N ARG A 433 -27.00 27.36 -38.24
CA ARG A 433 -25.87 27.43 -37.32
C ARG A 433 -25.62 26.10 -36.56
N PRO A 434 -24.38 25.80 -36.16
CA PRO A 434 -24.11 24.59 -35.37
C PRO A 434 -24.67 24.72 -33.96
N GLY A 435 -25.56 23.82 -33.63
CA GLY A 435 -26.13 23.64 -32.29
C GLY A 435 -25.10 23.04 -31.32
N THR A 436 -25.09 23.59 -30.13
CA THR A 436 -24.35 23.12 -28.93
C THR A 436 -24.63 21.65 -28.66
N PRO A 437 -23.63 20.81 -28.34
CA PRO A 437 -23.87 19.41 -28.02
C PRO A 437 -24.68 19.29 -26.70
N ALA A 438 -25.75 18.53 -26.74
CA ALA A 438 -26.64 18.26 -25.64
C ALA A 438 -25.87 17.55 -24.53
N ARG A 439 -25.99 18.08 -23.30
CA ARG A 439 -25.54 17.51 -22.05
C ARG A 439 -26.14 16.10 -21.91
N ALA A 440 -25.28 15.07 -21.83
CA ALA A 440 -25.70 13.69 -21.60
C ALA A 440 -26.56 13.61 -20.31
N ALA A 441 -27.76 13.10 -20.41
CA ALA A 441 -28.66 12.91 -19.31
C ALA A 441 -28.10 11.84 -18.34
N HIS A 442 -28.16 12.11 -17.04
CA HIS A 442 -27.81 11.14 -16.01
C HIS A 442 -28.72 9.90 -16.12
N PRO A 443 -28.17 8.68 -15.98
CA PRO A 443 -29.01 7.47 -15.96
C PRO A 443 -30.01 7.55 -14.81
N SER A 444 -31.26 7.18 -15.08
CA SER A 444 -32.32 7.19 -14.10
C SER A 444 -32.15 6.06 -13.08
N VAL A 445 -32.80 6.20 -11.91
CA VAL A 445 -32.85 5.14 -10.88
C VAL A 445 -33.38 3.82 -11.45
N ALA A 446 -34.22 3.88 -12.49
CA ALA A 446 -34.75 2.72 -13.20
C ALA A 446 -33.65 1.97 -14.00
N ASP A 447 -32.72 2.70 -14.63
CA ASP A 447 -31.63 2.09 -15.41
C ASP A 447 -30.63 1.35 -14.52
N VAL A 448 -30.36 1.89 -13.31
CA VAL A 448 -29.51 1.24 -12.29
C VAL A 448 -30.17 -0.03 -11.75
N ARG A 449 -31.51 -0.02 -11.59
CA ARG A 449 -32.28 -1.18 -11.13
C ARG A 449 -32.31 -2.29 -12.17
N ALA A 450 -32.47 -1.95 -13.46
CA ALA A 450 -32.42 -2.91 -14.56
C ALA A 450 -31.05 -3.58 -14.70
N THR A 451 -29.97 -2.86 -14.48
CA THR A 451 -28.61 -3.41 -14.49
C THR A 451 -28.37 -4.35 -13.31
N ARG A 452 -28.91 -4.04 -12.13
CA ARG A 452 -28.87 -4.89 -10.93
C ARG A 452 -29.61 -6.22 -11.12
N GLU A 453 -30.81 -6.16 -11.69
CA GLU A 453 -31.62 -7.37 -11.93
C GLU A 453 -30.98 -8.23 -13.04
N SER A 454 -30.29 -7.64 -13.98
CA SER A 454 -29.53 -8.35 -15.02
C SER A 454 -28.31 -9.07 -14.43
N ALA A 455 -27.55 -8.42 -13.55
CA ALA A 455 -26.42 -9.03 -12.87
C ALA A 455 -26.86 -10.14 -11.90
N ALA A 456 -27.95 -9.96 -11.18
CA ALA A 456 -28.51 -10.97 -10.29
C ALA A 456 -29.07 -12.18 -11.07
N ARG A 457 -29.67 -11.97 -12.23
CA ARG A 457 -30.15 -13.03 -13.13
C ARG A 457 -28.98 -13.78 -13.78
N ALA A 458 -27.92 -13.08 -14.18
CA ALA A 458 -26.71 -13.71 -14.70
C ALA A 458 -26.03 -14.62 -13.66
N TRP A 459 -26.02 -14.21 -12.39
CA TRP A 459 -25.54 -15.01 -11.27
C TRP A 459 -26.44 -16.23 -10.98
N ALA A 460 -27.74 -16.02 -10.96
CA ALA A 460 -28.71 -17.11 -10.74
C ALA A 460 -28.76 -18.14 -11.87
N ALA A 461 -28.37 -17.75 -13.08
CA ALA A 461 -28.32 -18.60 -14.26
C ALA A 461 -27.04 -19.45 -14.39
N LEU A 462 -26.07 -19.30 -13.48
CA LEU A 462 -24.88 -20.18 -13.48
C LEU A 462 -25.29 -21.58 -13.00
N PRO A 463 -24.83 -22.66 -13.66
CA PRO A 463 -25.02 -24.04 -13.22
C PRO A 463 -24.44 -24.25 -11.80
N ASP A 464 -25.06 -25.14 -11.02
CA ASP A 464 -24.67 -25.39 -9.61
C ASP A 464 -23.23 -25.87 -9.45
N ASP A 465 -22.65 -26.52 -10.46
CA ASP A 465 -21.23 -26.89 -10.53
C ASP A 465 -20.27 -25.70 -10.69
N LYS A 466 -20.79 -24.53 -11.13
CA LYS A 466 -20.05 -23.26 -11.20
C LYS A 466 -20.30 -22.34 -10.00
N ARG A 467 -21.20 -22.71 -9.09
CA ARG A 467 -21.46 -22.06 -7.81
C ARG A 467 -20.67 -22.69 -6.66
N VAL A 468 -19.54 -23.34 -6.95
CA VAL A 468 -18.75 -24.10 -5.98
C VAL A 468 -18.34 -23.22 -4.81
N PRO A 469 -18.57 -23.65 -3.55
CA PRO A 469 -18.02 -22.99 -2.39
C PRO A 469 -16.49 -23.05 -2.47
N PHE A 470 -15.83 -21.91 -2.32
CA PHE A 470 -14.38 -21.82 -2.26
C PHE A 470 -13.87 -22.75 -1.15
N ALA A 471 -13.35 -23.91 -1.55
CA ALA A 471 -12.56 -24.72 -0.65
C ALA A 471 -11.36 -23.89 -0.21
N ALA A 472 -11.12 -23.86 1.11
CA ALA A 472 -9.99 -23.17 1.71
C ALA A 472 -8.71 -23.56 0.95
N ALA A 473 -8.16 -22.61 0.19
CA ALA A 473 -6.88 -22.81 -0.45
C ALA A 473 -5.86 -23.01 0.65
N THR A 474 -5.23 -24.17 0.65
CA THR A 474 -4.01 -24.42 1.43
C THR A 474 -3.06 -23.26 1.09
N PRO A 475 -2.51 -22.52 2.06
CA PRO A 475 -1.60 -21.44 1.75
C PRO A 475 -0.43 -22.03 0.97
N ALA A 476 -0.17 -21.47 -0.21
CA ALA A 476 1.06 -21.73 -0.94
C ALA A 476 2.25 -21.52 0.01
N PRO A 477 3.33 -22.33 -0.10
CA PRO A 477 4.48 -22.19 0.77
C PRO A 477 4.91 -20.72 0.73
N ALA A 478 4.81 -20.06 1.86
CA ALA A 478 5.09 -18.65 2.00
C ALA A 478 6.47 -18.39 1.40
N GLN A 479 6.51 -17.64 0.30
CA GLN A 479 7.73 -16.93 -0.03
C GLN A 479 8.10 -16.20 1.25
N ARG A 480 9.21 -16.59 1.87
CA ARG A 480 9.76 -15.92 3.04
C ARG A 480 10.01 -14.48 2.62
N GLY A 481 8.96 -13.68 2.81
CA GLY A 481 8.92 -12.31 2.37
C GLY A 481 9.81 -11.48 3.27
N LEU A 482 10.18 -10.34 2.77
CA LEU A 482 10.91 -9.23 3.41
C LEU A 482 10.39 -8.88 4.83
N PHE A 483 9.33 -9.52 5.33
CA PHE A 483 8.54 -9.19 6.50
C PHE A 483 8.62 -10.21 7.64
N ASP A 484 9.34 -11.32 7.47
CA ASP A 484 9.41 -12.38 8.49
C ASP A 484 10.21 -11.99 9.76
N ASP A 485 10.83 -10.80 9.78
CA ASP A 485 11.68 -10.31 10.85
C ASP A 485 11.07 -9.24 11.76
N VAL A 486 9.74 -9.05 11.78
CA VAL A 486 9.11 -8.07 12.69
C VAL A 486 8.89 -8.68 14.07
N PRO A 487 9.45 -8.11 15.17
CA PRO A 487 9.18 -8.58 16.52
C PRO A 487 7.70 -8.39 16.88
N THR A 488 7.04 -9.45 17.30
CA THR A 488 5.70 -9.37 17.88
C THR A 488 5.78 -8.79 19.29
N ARG A 489 4.82 -7.93 19.64
CA ARG A 489 4.77 -7.14 20.89
C ARG A 489 4.70 -7.98 22.19
N ARG A 490 4.59 -9.31 22.11
CA ARG A 490 4.57 -10.19 23.27
C ARG A 490 5.94 -10.38 23.94
N GLU A 491 7.03 -10.11 23.24
CA GLU A 491 8.39 -10.33 23.76
C GLU A 491 9.03 -9.06 24.38
N ALA A 492 8.35 -7.91 24.34
CA ALA A 492 8.88 -6.64 24.85
C ALA A 492 8.40 -6.27 26.28
N VAL A 493 7.68 -7.16 26.99
CA VAL A 493 7.15 -6.90 28.35
C VAL A 493 7.87 -7.68 29.44
N THR A 494 8.84 -8.52 29.08
CA THR A 494 9.68 -9.23 30.08
C THR A 494 11.16 -9.03 29.74
N ALA A 495 11.65 -7.82 29.91
CA ALA A 495 13.05 -7.49 30.18
C ALA A 495 13.11 -6.06 30.74
#